data_04e7b4b3149ae53df3f037f6c182515f
#
_entry.id   04e7b4b3149ae53df3f037f6c182515f
#
_cell.length_a   1.000
_cell.length_b   1.000
_cell.length_c   1.000
_cell.angle_alpha   90.00
_cell.angle_beta   90.00
_cell.angle_gamma   90.00
#
_symmetry.space_group_name_H-M   'P 1'
#
loop_
_entity.id
_entity.type
_entity.pdbx_description
1 polymer ?
#
loop_
_entity_poly.entity_id
_entity_poly.type
_entity_poly.pdbx_seq_one_letter_code
_entity_poly.pdbx_strand_id
1 'polypeptide(L)'
;CSTGQSTPLGTFHTQSHYRWHELMGPCWGQWCTGIYEGYLFHSVYYNDVNNNNALSVYAYNKLGTTCSHGCVRLTAGDAKWLYDNCEVGTKVTIINKKGSDPFPKPTAYKLPSWHTWDPTDPNMQYKCKQNGCH
;
A
#
# COMPACT_ATOMS: atom_id res chain seq x y z
N CYS A 1 -3.74 -3.07 5.89
CA CYS A 1 -4.05 -2.07 4.84
C CYS A 1 -4.84 -0.91 5.40
N SER A 2 -4.89 0.17 4.63
CA SER A 2 -5.75 1.31 4.91
C SER A 2 -6.65 1.58 3.71
N THR A 3 -7.92 1.82 3.98
CA THR A 3 -8.91 2.19 2.98
C THR A 3 -9.36 3.63 3.22
N GLY A 4 -10.29 4.11 2.43
CA GLY A 4 -10.93 5.42 2.59
C GLY A 4 -12.44 5.30 2.61
N GLN A 5 -13.09 6.40 2.93
CA GLN A 5 -14.56 6.45 2.93
C GLN A 5 -15.14 6.23 1.52
N SER A 6 -14.37 6.60 0.49
CA SER A 6 -14.79 6.44 -0.92
C SER A 6 -14.37 5.11 -1.53
N THR A 7 -13.73 4.20 -0.78
CA THR A 7 -13.33 2.90 -1.30
C THR A 7 -14.58 2.16 -1.80
N PRO A 8 -14.63 1.76 -3.09
CA PRO A 8 -15.83 1.15 -3.64
C PRO A 8 -16.07 -0.24 -3.05
N LEU A 9 -17.34 -0.56 -2.84
CA LEU A 9 -17.77 -1.90 -2.41
C LEU A 9 -18.25 -2.69 -3.62
N GLY A 10 -18.07 -3.98 -3.59
CA GLY A 10 -18.55 -4.87 -4.65
C GLY A 10 -17.45 -5.78 -5.18
N THR A 11 -17.71 -6.34 -6.35
CA THR A 11 -16.78 -7.24 -7.04
C THR A 11 -16.21 -6.57 -8.26
N PHE A 12 -14.89 -6.56 -8.36
CA PHE A 12 -14.13 -5.94 -9.43
C PHE A 12 -13.10 -6.94 -9.97
N HIS A 13 -12.47 -6.60 -11.08
CA HIS A 13 -11.35 -7.36 -11.64
C HIS A 13 -10.19 -6.41 -11.86
N THR A 14 -8.99 -6.83 -11.48
CA THR A 14 -7.79 -5.98 -11.62
C THR A 14 -7.58 -5.57 -13.06
N GLN A 15 -7.16 -4.31 -13.28
CA GLN A 15 -7.13 -3.68 -14.60
C GLN A 15 -5.72 -3.44 -15.13
N SER A 16 -4.76 -3.14 -14.24
CA SER A 16 -3.47 -2.63 -14.66
C SER A 16 -2.43 -2.77 -13.55
N HIS A 17 -1.17 -2.68 -13.96
CA HIS A 17 -0.04 -2.65 -13.03
C HIS A 17 0.87 -1.46 -13.35
N TYR A 18 1.31 -0.72 -12.33
CA TYR A 18 2.26 0.37 -12.45
C TYR A 18 3.36 0.19 -11.41
N ARG A 19 4.60 0.22 -11.82
CA ARG A 19 5.72 0.11 -10.87
C ARG A 19 5.78 1.30 -9.92
N TRP A 20 5.59 2.51 -10.47
CA TRP A 20 5.40 3.77 -9.76
C TRP A 20 4.24 4.52 -10.42
N HIS A 21 3.41 5.16 -9.62
CA HIS A 21 2.26 5.93 -10.14
C HIS A 21 2.05 7.18 -9.29
N GLU A 22 1.83 8.30 -9.97
CA GLU A 22 1.49 9.55 -9.29
C GLU A 22 0.11 9.44 -8.64
N LEU A 23 0.02 9.92 -7.41
CA LEU A 23 -1.20 9.96 -6.62
C LEU A 23 -1.57 11.41 -6.34
N MET A 24 -2.76 11.64 -5.80
CA MET A 24 -3.17 12.99 -5.45
C MET A 24 -2.32 13.56 -4.32
N GLY A 25 -1.79 14.80 -4.53
CA GLY A 25 -1.24 15.48 -3.44
C GLY A 25 0.12 16.15 -3.44
N PRO A 26 0.97 16.30 -4.47
CA PRO A 26 1.61 15.30 -5.30
C PRO A 26 2.47 14.31 -4.48
N CYS A 27 2.23 13.06 -4.69
CA CYS A 27 2.98 11.97 -4.07
C CYS A 27 2.89 10.74 -5.00
N TRP A 28 3.65 9.69 -4.68
CA TRP A 28 3.76 8.53 -5.56
C TRP A 28 3.64 7.24 -4.76
N GLY A 29 2.92 6.25 -5.33
CA GLY A 29 2.91 4.89 -4.83
C GLY A 29 3.73 3.98 -5.70
N GLN A 30 4.28 2.91 -5.12
CA GLN A 30 4.92 1.86 -5.88
C GLN A 30 4.10 0.57 -5.85
N TRP A 31 4.35 -0.32 -6.81
CA TRP A 31 3.68 -1.61 -6.93
C TRP A 31 2.17 -1.47 -6.98
N CYS A 32 1.68 -0.64 -7.91
CA CYS A 32 0.27 -0.32 -8.02
C CYS A 32 -0.48 -1.35 -8.85
N THR A 33 -1.64 -1.77 -8.38
CA THR A 33 -2.56 -2.66 -9.09
C THR A 33 -3.93 -1.99 -9.15
N GLY A 34 -4.42 -1.74 -10.37
CA GLY A 34 -5.71 -1.09 -10.59
C GLY A 34 -6.87 -2.00 -10.20
N ILE A 35 -7.87 -1.44 -9.53
CA ILE A 35 -9.08 -2.15 -9.10
C ILE A 35 -10.25 -1.74 -9.99
N TYR A 36 -10.57 -0.44 -10.03
CA TYR A 36 -11.73 0.12 -10.70
C TYR A 36 -11.60 1.64 -10.80
N GLU A 37 -11.81 2.22 -11.98
CA GLU A 37 -11.89 3.68 -12.21
C GLU A 37 -10.85 4.54 -11.46
N GLY A 38 -9.60 4.14 -11.46
CA GLY A 38 -8.54 4.89 -10.79
C GLY A 38 -8.33 4.53 -9.33
N TYR A 39 -9.15 3.67 -8.74
CA TYR A 39 -8.87 3.08 -7.44
C TYR A 39 -7.80 2.00 -7.58
N LEU A 40 -6.80 2.04 -6.71
CA LEU A 40 -5.61 1.18 -6.79
C LEU A 40 -5.36 0.48 -5.45
N PHE A 41 -4.76 -0.70 -5.51
CA PHE A 41 -3.87 -1.16 -4.45
C PHE A 41 -2.51 -0.52 -4.68
N HIS A 42 -1.89 0.04 -3.68
CA HIS A 42 -0.53 0.59 -3.80
C HIS A 42 0.16 0.62 -2.43
N SER A 43 1.48 0.82 -2.45
CA SER A 43 2.24 1.03 -1.22
C SER A 43 1.79 2.31 -0.50
N VAL A 44 2.22 2.48 0.74
CA VAL A 44 2.19 3.82 1.35
C VAL A 44 2.95 4.77 0.43
N TYR A 45 2.52 6.03 0.36
CA TYR A 45 3.07 6.97 -0.59
C TYR A 45 4.45 7.51 -0.21
N TYR A 46 5.16 7.92 -1.25
CA TYR A 46 6.49 8.53 -1.22
C TYR A 46 6.39 9.97 -1.67
N ASN A 47 7.24 10.81 -1.13
CA ASN A 47 7.27 12.24 -1.46
C ASN A 47 8.05 12.55 -2.75
N ASP A 48 8.68 11.53 -3.33
CA ASP A 48 9.45 11.65 -4.56
C ASP A 48 9.35 10.35 -5.37
N VAL A 49 9.30 10.48 -6.70
CA VAL A 49 9.18 9.33 -7.60
C VAL A 49 10.51 8.58 -7.72
N ASN A 50 10.42 7.26 -7.86
CA ASN A 50 11.61 6.39 -8.00
C ASN A 50 12.61 6.52 -6.85
N ASN A 51 12.15 6.95 -5.68
CA ASN A 51 12.99 7.14 -4.51
C ASN A 51 12.44 6.36 -3.32
N ASN A 52 12.94 5.14 -3.13
CA ASN A 52 12.51 4.25 -2.05
C ASN A 52 12.89 4.78 -0.66
N ASN A 53 13.70 5.83 -0.58
CA ASN A 53 14.12 6.47 0.67
C ASN A 53 13.30 7.73 1.00
N ALA A 54 12.27 8.02 0.22
CA ALA A 54 11.41 9.19 0.40
C ALA A 54 10.01 8.80 0.91
N LEU A 55 9.90 7.71 1.65
CA LEU A 55 8.65 7.26 2.25
C LEU A 55 8.10 8.31 3.21
N SER A 56 6.80 8.57 3.13
CA SER A 56 6.10 9.33 4.15
C SER A 56 5.93 8.47 5.41
N VAL A 57 6.76 8.72 6.41
CA VAL A 57 6.68 8.02 7.70
C VAL A 57 5.33 8.29 8.38
N TYR A 58 4.85 9.52 8.29
CA TYR A 58 3.53 9.90 8.80
C TYR A 58 2.43 9.01 8.21
N ALA A 59 2.41 8.85 6.89
CA ALA A 59 1.42 8.02 6.22
C ALA A 59 1.59 6.53 6.53
N TYR A 60 2.82 6.05 6.61
CA TYR A 60 3.09 4.66 7.01
C TYR A 60 2.51 4.37 8.40
N ASN A 61 2.70 5.28 9.34
CA ASN A 61 2.21 5.13 10.70
C ASN A 61 0.68 5.24 10.82
N LYS A 62 -0.02 5.59 9.75
CA LYS A 62 -1.48 5.56 9.65
C LYS A 62 -2.02 4.23 9.11
N LEU A 63 -1.17 3.30 8.66
CA LEU A 63 -1.63 1.99 8.19
C LEU A 63 -2.48 1.30 9.26
N GLY A 64 -3.58 0.71 8.79
CA GLY A 64 -4.58 0.08 9.65
C GLY A 64 -5.74 1.01 10.03
N THR A 65 -5.71 2.27 9.60
CA THR A 65 -6.81 3.23 9.81
C THR A 65 -7.43 3.65 8.49
N THR A 66 -8.63 4.20 8.52
CA THR A 66 -9.27 4.79 7.34
C THR A 66 -8.65 6.16 7.10
N CYS A 67 -7.77 6.28 6.10
CA CYS A 67 -7.00 7.50 5.90
C CYS A 67 -6.71 7.85 4.43
N SER A 68 -7.22 7.08 3.47
CA SER A 68 -7.01 7.35 2.04
C SER A 68 -8.18 8.09 1.41
N HIS A 69 -8.01 8.53 0.16
CA HIS A 69 -9.09 9.08 -0.67
C HIS A 69 -9.88 8.00 -1.41
N GLY A 70 -9.66 6.72 -1.07
CA GLY A 70 -10.34 5.59 -1.69
C GLY A 70 -9.44 4.44 -2.09
N CYS A 71 -8.20 4.69 -2.48
CA CYS A 71 -7.22 3.65 -2.77
C CYS A 71 -6.91 2.81 -1.53
N VAL A 72 -6.50 1.57 -1.75
CA VAL A 72 -6.13 0.65 -0.67
C VAL A 72 -4.60 0.72 -0.47
N ARG A 73 -4.19 1.29 0.65
CA ARG A 73 -2.77 1.41 1.02
C ARG A 73 -2.29 0.16 1.73
N LEU A 74 -1.12 -0.31 1.31
CA LEU A 74 -0.47 -1.51 1.80
C LEU A 74 0.99 -1.20 2.18
N THR A 75 1.65 -2.12 2.89
CA THR A 75 3.11 -2.09 2.93
C THR A 75 3.66 -2.33 1.52
N ALA A 76 4.89 -1.90 1.26
CA ALA A 76 5.53 -2.12 -0.04
C ALA A 76 5.64 -3.62 -0.36
N GLY A 77 5.94 -4.45 0.65
CA GLY A 77 6.02 -5.90 0.47
C GLY A 77 4.69 -6.52 0.04
N ASP A 78 3.59 -6.12 0.69
CA ASP A 78 2.26 -6.63 0.34
C ASP A 78 1.80 -6.11 -1.02
N ALA A 79 2.06 -4.84 -1.32
CA ALA A 79 1.75 -4.26 -2.63
C ALA A 79 2.51 -4.97 -3.76
N LYS A 80 3.80 -5.27 -3.53
CA LYS A 80 4.61 -6.04 -4.47
C LYS A 80 4.07 -7.46 -4.65
N TRP A 81 3.65 -8.10 -3.57
CA TRP A 81 3.07 -9.44 -3.65
C TRP A 81 1.85 -9.48 -4.56
N LEU A 82 0.94 -8.53 -4.41
CA LEU A 82 -0.23 -8.41 -5.30
C LEU A 82 0.19 -8.13 -6.74
N TYR A 83 1.14 -7.22 -6.93
CA TYR A 83 1.68 -6.88 -8.25
C TYR A 83 2.26 -8.10 -8.97
N ASP A 84 3.00 -8.94 -8.25
CA ASP A 84 3.68 -10.11 -8.82
C ASP A 84 2.76 -11.32 -9.01
N ASN A 85 1.73 -11.48 -8.17
CA ASN A 85 0.94 -12.71 -8.08
C ASN A 85 -0.50 -12.56 -8.58
N CYS A 86 -1.01 -11.35 -8.70
CA CYS A 86 -2.37 -11.08 -9.17
C CYS A 86 -2.32 -10.43 -10.55
N GLU A 87 -2.34 -11.25 -11.60
CA GLU A 87 -2.37 -10.76 -12.96
C GLU A 87 -3.63 -9.95 -13.26
N VAL A 88 -3.61 -9.16 -14.33
CA VAL A 88 -4.79 -8.41 -14.80
C VAL A 88 -5.97 -9.37 -15.01
N GLY A 89 -7.13 -8.98 -14.49
CA GLY A 89 -8.33 -9.81 -14.51
C GLY A 89 -8.58 -10.60 -13.22
N THR A 90 -7.70 -10.47 -12.21
CA THR A 90 -7.90 -11.11 -10.90
C THR A 90 -9.13 -10.53 -10.21
N LYS A 91 -10.00 -11.40 -9.73
CA LYS A 91 -11.22 -11.01 -9.01
C LYS A 91 -10.88 -10.39 -7.66
N VAL A 92 -11.47 -9.24 -7.39
CA VAL A 92 -11.36 -8.52 -6.11
C VAL A 92 -12.74 -8.26 -5.57
N THR A 93 -13.03 -8.72 -4.35
CA THR A 93 -14.29 -8.41 -3.67
C THR A 93 -13.99 -7.52 -2.47
N ILE A 94 -14.58 -6.33 -2.44
CA ILE A 94 -14.44 -5.37 -1.35
C ILE A 94 -15.75 -5.34 -0.58
N ILE A 95 -15.67 -5.68 0.69
CA ILE A 95 -16.84 -5.75 1.56
C ILE A 95 -16.65 -4.82 2.77
N ASN A 96 -17.76 -4.39 3.32
CA ASN A 96 -17.79 -3.63 4.57
C ASN A 96 -18.79 -4.30 5.52
N LYS A 97 -18.44 -5.49 5.97
CA LYS A 97 -19.29 -6.28 6.85
C LYS A 97 -18.51 -6.62 8.13
N LYS A 98 -18.97 -6.09 9.24
CA LYS A 98 -18.36 -6.33 10.56
C LYS A 98 -18.40 -7.82 10.90
N GLY A 99 -17.25 -8.35 11.33
CA GLY A 99 -17.13 -9.75 11.75
C GLY A 99 -16.99 -10.75 10.62
N SER A 100 -16.74 -10.29 9.38
CA SER A 100 -16.55 -11.18 8.21
C SER A 100 -15.07 -11.33 7.80
N ASP A 101 -14.16 -10.79 8.59
CA ASP A 101 -12.73 -10.90 8.28
C ASP A 101 -12.26 -12.35 8.45
N PRO A 102 -11.71 -12.97 7.40
CA PRO A 102 -11.23 -14.34 7.47
C PRO A 102 -9.99 -14.52 8.36
N PHE A 103 -9.29 -13.42 8.62
CA PHE A 103 -8.07 -13.40 9.43
C PHE A 103 -8.13 -12.26 10.45
N PRO A 104 -7.48 -12.44 11.62
CA PRO A 104 -7.39 -11.35 12.58
C PRO A 104 -6.60 -10.17 11.98
N LYS A 105 -6.98 -8.95 12.35
CA LYS A 105 -6.28 -7.74 11.92
C LYS A 105 -4.88 -7.72 12.56
N PRO A 106 -3.80 -7.67 11.77
CA PRO A 106 -2.46 -7.60 12.33
C PRO A 106 -2.21 -6.27 13.03
N THR A 107 -1.31 -6.27 14.01
CA THR A 107 -0.87 -5.06 14.66
C THR A 107 -0.05 -4.21 13.68
N ALA A 108 -0.44 -2.94 13.54
CA ALA A 108 0.29 -2.02 12.69
C ALA A 108 1.65 -1.66 13.30
N TYR A 109 2.70 -1.77 12.50
CA TYR A 109 4.05 -1.40 12.89
C TYR A 109 4.22 0.12 12.80
N LYS A 110 4.96 0.71 13.74
CA LYS A 110 5.24 2.15 13.73
C LYS A 110 6.72 2.40 13.47
N LEU A 111 7.02 3.37 12.62
CA LEU A 111 8.38 3.75 12.28
C LEU A 111 8.77 5.04 13.02
N PRO A 112 10.02 5.15 13.50
CA PRO A 112 10.54 6.44 13.97
C PRO A 112 10.72 7.41 12.78
N SER A 113 10.77 8.71 13.04
CA SER A 113 10.79 9.74 12.01
C SER A 113 11.98 9.66 11.03
N TRP A 114 13.10 9.10 11.49
CA TRP A 114 14.30 8.95 10.65
C TRP A 114 14.23 7.76 9.68
N HIS A 115 13.27 6.84 9.87
CA HIS A 115 13.15 5.61 9.08
C HIS A 115 12.35 5.87 7.80
N THR A 116 12.97 6.52 6.84
CA THR A 116 12.33 7.05 5.62
C THR A 116 12.21 6.04 4.48
N TRP A 117 12.20 4.75 4.79
CA TRP A 117 11.96 3.67 3.82
C TRP A 117 11.01 2.63 4.42
N ASP A 118 10.31 1.92 3.55
CA ASP A 118 9.40 0.86 3.99
C ASP A 118 10.22 -0.39 4.39
N PRO A 119 10.09 -0.88 5.63
CA PRO A 119 10.87 -2.03 6.09
C PRO A 119 10.54 -3.33 5.37
N THR A 120 9.41 -3.39 4.69
CA THR A 120 8.99 -4.57 3.91
C THR A 120 9.43 -4.51 2.46
N ASP A 121 9.96 -3.36 2.00
CA ASP A 121 10.43 -3.19 0.64
C ASP A 121 11.66 -4.06 0.39
N PRO A 122 11.60 -5.04 -0.53
CA PRO A 122 12.74 -5.91 -0.79
C PRO A 122 13.97 -5.18 -1.30
N ASN A 123 13.78 -4.01 -1.93
CA ASN A 123 14.88 -3.19 -2.43
C ASN A 123 15.61 -2.40 -1.34
N MET A 124 15.06 -2.37 -0.12
CA MET A 124 15.61 -1.59 1.00
C MET A 124 16.08 -2.45 2.17
N GLN A 125 16.11 -3.76 2.02
CA GLN A 125 16.52 -4.68 3.10
C GLN A 125 17.96 -4.46 3.55
N TYR A 126 18.83 -4.07 2.63
CA TYR A 126 20.22 -3.73 2.97
C TYR A 126 20.29 -2.59 4.00
N LYS A 127 19.41 -1.61 3.87
CA LYS A 127 19.36 -0.46 4.77
C LYS A 127 18.84 -0.84 6.16
N CYS A 128 17.88 -1.72 6.23
CA CYS A 128 17.41 -2.29 7.50
C CYS A 128 18.54 -3.06 8.21
N LYS A 129 19.31 -3.85 7.48
CA LYS A 129 20.44 -4.57 8.03
C LYS A 129 21.51 -3.63 8.57
N GLN A 130 21.83 -2.54 7.84
CA GLN A 130 22.81 -1.53 8.26
C GLN A 130 22.39 -0.77 9.52
N ASN A 131 21.08 -0.57 9.72
CA ASN A 131 20.56 0.25 10.82
C ASN A 131 19.97 -0.57 11.96
N GLY A 132 20.00 -1.88 11.87
CA GLY A 132 19.49 -2.76 12.92
C GLY A 132 17.99 -2.59 13.20
N CYS A 133 17.19 -2.34 12.17
CA CYS A 133 15.77 -2.03 12.32
C CYS A 133 14.93 -3.24 12.75
N HIS A 134 15.33 -4.41 12.37
CA HIS A 134 14.57 -5.66 12.61
C HIS A 134 15.51 -6.84 12.76
#